data_29b643fcc33e851c729b4be0065074db
#
_entry.id   29b643fcc33e851c729b4be0065074db
#
_cell.length_a   1.000
_cell.length_b   1.000
_cell.length_c   1.000
_cell.angle_alpha   90.00
_cell.angle_beta   90.00
_cell.angle_gamma   90.00
#
_symmetry.space_group_name_H-M   'P 1'
#
loop_
_entity.id
_entity.type
_entity.pdbx_description
1 polymer ?
#
loop_
_entity_poly.entity_id
_entity_poly.type
_entity_poly.pdbx_seq_one_letter_code
_entity_poly.pdbx_strand_id
1 'polypeptide(L)'
;LQAARRLGAAEDDFSWPLQRALMTYVEENWMRPDNGIWEIRGPQRHFTHSRVMVWAAFDCAIRAVREFGLEGPAERWQEIRDEIRDEIEQRGWDAERGTYTQYFGSEGVDASLLQLPQVGYLAPDDPRMVSTVEAIERELLHDGLLLRYRTDTGVDGLPAGEHPFLACSFWLVEQYASSGRMDDARVLMDRLVSFTNDVGLLSEEYDVAGDRQVGNVPQAL
;
A
#
# COMPACT_ATOMS: atom_id res chain seq x y z
N LEU A 1 1.55 15.42 5.11
CA LEU A 1 1.37 16.84 4.81
C LEU A 1 -0.10 17.18 4.54
N GLN A 2 -0.84 16.43 3.70
CA GLN A 2 -2.26 16.68 3.44
C GLN A 2 -3.11 16.66 4.73
N ALA A 3 -2.88 15.71 5.64
CA ALA A 3 -3.56 15.66 6.94
C ALA A 3 -3.23 16.90 7.80
N ALA A 4 -1.98 17.33 7.79
CA ALA A 4 -1.56 18.55 8.52
C ALA A 4 -2.29 19.79 7.99
N ARG A 5 -2.42 19.95 6.66
CA ARG A 5 -3.19 21.05 6.05
C ARG A 5 -4.66 21.02 6.49
N ARG A 6 -5.31 19.83 6.47
CA ARG A 6 -6.71 19.68 6.93
C ARG A 6 -6.90 20.04 8.39
N LEU A 7 -5.88 19.88 9.22
CA LEU A 7 -5.85 20.28 10.62
C LEU A 7 -5.48 21.76 10.82
N GLY A 8 -5.28 22.52 9.72
CA GLY A 8 -4.95 23.95 9.77
C GLY A 8 -3.50 24.24 10.16
N ALA A 9 -2.60 23.28 10.03
CA ALA A 9 -1.17 23.54 10.21
C ALA A 9 -0.69 24.52 9.12
N ALA A 10 0.05 25.55 9.53
CA ALA A 10 0.61 26.51 8.60
C ALA A 10 1.68 25.86 7.71
N GLU A 11 1.66 26.19 6.41
CA GLU A 11 2.79 25.87 5.53
C GLU A 11 3.99 26.71 5.95
N ASP A 12 5.16 26.09 5.96
CA ASP A 12 6.43 26.80 6.07
C ASP A 12 6.96 27.17 4.67
N ASP A 13 7.95 28.07 4.65
CA ASP A 13 8.52 28.58 3.40
C ASP A 13 9.25 27.51 2.55
N PHE A 14 9.49 26.31 3.09
CA PHE A 14 10.30 25.26 2.45
C PHE A 14 9.47 24.05 2.04
N SER A 15 8.40 23.71 2.75
CA SER A 15 7.67 22.45 2.54
C SER A 15 6.98 22.40 1.19
N TRP A 16 6.32 23.46 0.75
CA TRP A 16 5.65 23.46 -0.54
C TRP A 16 6.62 23.55 -1.74
N PRO A 17 7.67 24.42 -1.73
CA PRO A 17 8.70 24.37 -2.78
C PRO A 17 9.37 23.01 -2.92
N LEU A 18 9.67 22.31 -1.82
CA LEU A 18 10.20 20.94 -1.86
C LEU A 18 9.22 19.97 -2.52
N GLN A 19 7.94 20.02 -2.12
CA GLN A 19 6.90 19.16 -2.72
C GLN A 19 6.77 19.41 -4.23
N ARG A 20 6.81 20.68 -4.67
CA ARG A 20 6.78 21.01 -6.11
C ARG A 20 7.99 20.46 -6.86
N ALA A 21 9.18 20.53 -6.27
CA ALA A 21 10.39 19.94 -6.87
C ALA A 21 10.27 18.42 -7.01
N LEU A 22 9.73 17.76 -5.97
CA LEU A 22 9.45 16.32 -6.03
C LEU A 22 8.38 15.99 -7.09
N MET A 23 7.32 16.80 -7.21
CA MET A 23 6.30 16.61 -8.23
C MET A 23 6.85 16.76 -9.65
N THR A 24 7.78 17.70 -9.88
CA THR A 24 8.48 17.82 -11.18
C THR A 24 9.26 16.54 -11.50
N TYR A 25 9.99 16.00 -10.54
CA TYR A 25 10.71 14.74 -10.71
C TYR A 25 9.76 13.57 -10.99
N VAL A 26 8.65 13.48 -10.26
CA VAL A 26 7.64 12.43 -10.47
C VAL A 26 7.00 12.55 -11.84
N GLU A 27 6.67 13.77 -12.30
CA GLU A 27 6.11 14.04 -13.63
C GLU A 27 7.02 13.53 -14.77
N GLU A 28 8.33 13.68 -14.61
CA GLU A 28 9.33 13.24 -15.62
C GLU A 28 9.59 11.72 -15.58
N ASN A 29 9.27 11.03 -14.47
CA ASN A 29 9.74 9.67 -14.23
C ASN A 29 8.63 8.65 -13.95
N TRP A 30 7.37 9.05 -13.78
CA TRP A 30 6.29 8.18 -13.34
C TRP A 30 6.04 6.94 -14.23
N MET A 31 6.37 7.02 -15.52
CA MET A 31 6.23 5.90 -16.45
C MET A 31 7.30 4.81 -16.29
N ARG A 32 8.36 5.04 -15.50
CA ARG A 32 9.43 4.06 -15.33
C ARG A 32 8.98 2.90 -14.44
N PRO A 33 9.42 1.67 -14.73
CA PRO A 33 9.25 0.56 -13.81
C PRO A 33 10.15 0.74 -12.57
N ASP A 34 9.82 0.05 -11.49
CA ASP A 34 10.55 0.10 -10.22
C ASP A 34 10.71 -1.29 -9.57
N ASN A 35 11.14 -1.33 -8.33
CA ASN A 35 11.33 -2.57 -7.56
C ASN A 35 10.20 -2.80 -6.53
N GLY A 36 9.16 -1.95 -6.54
CA GLY A 36 8.03 -2.01 -5.61
C GLY A 36 8.39 -1.63 -4.17
N ILE A 37 7.39 -1.61 -3.29
CA ILE A 37 7.58 -1.28 -1.87
C ILE A 37 8.52 -2.25 -1.15
N TRP A 38 8.63 -3.48 -1.63
CA TRP A 38 9.45 -4.53 -1.05
C TRP A 38 10.88 -4.57 -1.58
N GLU A 39 11.26 -3.64 -2.45
CA GLU A 39 12.59 -3.56 -3.07
C GLU A 39 13.02 -4.90 -3.71
N ILE A 40 12.09 -5.51 -4.45
CA ILE A 40 12.28 -6.83 -5.08
C ILE A 40 13.53 -6.83 -5.96
N ARG A 41 14.42 -7.81 -5.76
CA ARG A 41 15.73 -7.91 -6.42
C ARG A 41 15.69 -8.39 -7.87
N GLY A 42 14.50 -8.76 -8.36
CA GLY A 42 14.27 -9.18 -9.75
C GLY A 42 14.28 -8.01 -10.75
N PRO A 43 13.86 -8.26 -12.00
CA PRO A 43 13.68 -7.20 -12.98
C PRO A 43 12.67 -6.16 -12.49
N GLN A 44 12.95 -4.89 -12.77
CA GLN A 44 11.99 -3.81 -12.49
C GLN A 44 10.67 -4.04 -13.21
N ARG A 45 9.55 -3.75 -12.55
CA ARG A 45 8.19 -3.96 -13.04
C ARG A 45 7.32 -2.75 -12.73
N HIS A 46 6.15 -2.71 -13.35
CA HIS A 46 5.12 -1.72 -13.03
C HIS A 46 4.24 -2.27 -11.90
N PHE A 47 4.69 -2.09 -10.66
CA PHE A 47 3.93 -2.52 -9.49
C PHE A 47 2.65 -1.68 -9.34
N THR A 48 1.51 -2.35 -9.13
CA THR A 48 0.21 -1.68 -9.00
C THR A 48 0.21 -0.71 -7.83
N HIS A 49 0.75 -1.11 -6.68
CA HIS A 49 0.90 -0.22 -5.52
C HIS A 49 1.75 1.01 -5.85
N SER A 50 2.91 0.87 -6.49
CA SER A 50 3.75 2.01 -6.88
C SER A 50 3.01 3.00 -7.78
N ARG A 51 2.24 2.50 -8.74
CA ARG A 51 1.39 3.33 -9.61
C ARG A 51 0.32 4.09 -8.83
N VAL A 52 -0.32 3.42 -7.87
CA VAL A 52 -1.32 4.05 -7.00
C VAL A 52 -0.68 5.12 -6.11
N MET A 53 0.55 4.91 -5.58
CA MET A 53 1.26 5.93 -4.81
C MET A 53 1.61 7.17 -5.65
N VAL A 54 2.00 6.97 -6.91
CA VAL A 54 2.22 8.08 -7.85
C VAL A 54 0.90 8.82 -8.14
N TRP A 55 -0.19 8.09 -8.40
CA TRP A 55 -1.53 8.68 -8.53
C TRP A 55 -1.90 9.53 -7.30
N ALA A 56 -1.68 9.00 -6.11
CA ALA A 56 -1.96 9.68 -4.84
C ALA A 56 -1.10 10.96 -4.65
N ALA A 57 0.15 10.93 -5.12
CA ALA A 57 1.01 12.12 -5.07
C ALA A 57 0.42 13.27 -5.92
N PHE A 58 -0.04 12.98 -7.15
CA PHE A 58 -0.71 13.97 -7.99
C PHE A 58 -2.05 14.42 -7.38
N ASP A 59 -2.86 13.50 -6.87
CA ASP A 59 -4.14 13.86 -6.22
C ASP A 59 -3.92 14.79 -5.02
N CYS A 60 -2.94 14.51 -4.17
CA CYS A 60 -2.58 15.37 -3.06
C CYS A 60 -2.06 16.74 -3.51
N ALA A 61 -1.26 16.81 -4.58
CA ALA A 61 -0.74 18.06 -5.11
C ALA A 61 -1.88 18.92 -5.75
N ILE A 62 -2.80 18.31 -6.48
CA ILE A 62 -3.99 18.98 -7.04
C ILE A 62 -4.84 19.55 -5.91
N ARG A 63 -5.09 18.78 -4.85
CA ARG A 63 -5.84 19.26 -3.68
C ARG A 63 -5.11 20.39 -2.96
N ALA A 64 -3.78 20.34 -2.87
CA ALA A 64 -2.99 21.41 -2.28
C ALA A 64 -3.22 22.76 -3.01
N VAL A 65 -3.28 22.73 -4.33
CA VAL A 65 -3.59 23.92 -5.14
C VAL A 65 -5.05 24.34 -4.99
N ARG A 66 -6.00 23.42 -5.17
CA ARG A 66 -7.43 23.77 -5.28
C ARG A 66 -8.12 24.05 -3.95
N GLU A 67 -7.76 23.31 -2.89
CA GLU A 67 -8.43 23.41 -1.59
C GLU A 67 -7.70 24.38 -0.65
N PHE A 68 -6.35 24.51 -0.81
CA PHE A 68 -5.53 25.33 0.09
C PHE A 68 -4.88 26.53 -0.58
N GLY A 69 -5.15 26.77 -1.88
CA GLY A 69 -4.71 27.98 -2.60
C GLY A 69 -3.21 28.05 -2.87
N LEU A 70 -2.50 26.89 -2.84
CA LEU A 70 -1.09 26.85 -3.15
C LEU A 70 -0.83 26.97 -4.67
N GLU A 71 0.34 27.45 -5.06
CA GLU A 71 0.67 27.62 -6.47
C GLU A 71 1.16 26.33 -7.13
N GLY A 72 0.59 25.97 -8.27
CA GLY A 72 1.01 24.80 -9.07
C GLY A 72 0.18 24.57 -10.31
N PRO A 73 0.66 23.76 -11.26
CA PRO A 73 -0.02 23.46 -12.51
C PRO A 73 -1.08 22.37 -12.35
N ALA A 74 -2.16 22.67 -11.60
CA ALA A 74 -3.18 21.69 -11.18
C ALA A 74 -3.85 20.97 -12.37
N GLU A 75 -4.07 21.67 -13.48
CA GLU A 75 -4.67 21.11 -14.70
C GLU A 75 -3.75 20.07 -15.34
N ARG A 76 -2.44 20.36 -15.44
CA ARG A 76 -1.45 19.43 -15.96
C ARG A 76 -1.31 18.19 -15.06
N TRP A 77 -1.29 18.40 -13.74
CA TRP A 77 -1.23 17.29 -12.79
C TRP A 77 -2.50 16.42 -12.83
N GLN A 78 -3.66 17.04 -13.11
CA GLN A 78 -4.90 16.29 -13.28
C GLN A 78 -4.86 15.39 -14.52
N GLU A 79 -4.37 15.90 -15.65
CA GLU A 79 -4.21 15.09 -16.86
C GLU A 79 -3.36 13.85 -16.59
N ILE A 80 -2.20 14.03 -15.95
CA ILE A 80 -1.29 12.92 -15.61
C ILE A 80 -1.94 11.95 -14.61
N ARG A 81 -2.59 12.48 -13.57
CA ARG A 81 -3.30 11.64 -12.59
C ARG A 81 -4.35 10.75 -13.25
N ASP A 82 -5.11 11.32 -14.17
CA ASP A 82 -6.19 10.62 -14.85
C ASP A 82 -5.61 9.57 -15.83
N GLU A 83 -4.50 9.87 -16.52
CA GLU A 83 -3.75 8.91 -17.34
C GLU A 83 -3.22 7.73 -16.51
N ILE A 84 -2.65 8.00 -15.34
CA ILE A 84 -2.17 6.97 -14.41
C ILE A 84 -3.33 6.09 -13.95
N ARG A 85 -4.48 6.69 -13.63
CA ARG A 85 -5.67 5.94 -13.23
C ARG A 85 -6.13 5.01 -14.34
N ASP A 86 -6.22 5.50 -15.56
CA ASP A 86 -6.62 4.70 -16.72
C ASP A 86 -5.65 3.52 -16.94
N GLU A 87 -4.33 3.74 -16.78
CA GLU A 87 -3.34 2.67 -16.88
C GLU A 87 -3.53 1.60 -15.78
N ILE A 88 -3.77 2.02 -14.53
CA ILE A 88 -4.02 1.09 -13.42
C ILE A 88 -5.29 0.26 -13.66
N GLU A 89 -6.38 0.90 -14.10
CA GLU A 89 -7.64 0.21 -14.38
C GLU A 89 -7.54 -0.78 -15.55
N GLN A 90 -6.72 -0.47 -16.55
CA GLN A 90 -6.54 -1.34 -17.72
C GLN A 90 -5.56 -2.49 -17.49
N ARG A 91 -4.53 -2.30 -16.65
CA ARG A 91 -3.39 -3.22 -16.54
C ARG A 91 -3.17 -3.79 -15.16
N GLY A 92 -3.61 -3.09 -14.11
CA GLY A 92 -3.49 -3.51 -12.72
C GLY A 92 -4.70 -4.32 -12.23
N TRP A 93 -5.87 -4.12 -12.86
CA TRP A 93 -7.07 -4.91 -12.61
C TRP A 93 -7.14 -6.12 -13.55
N ASP A 94 -7.23 -7.29 -12.97
CA ASP A 94 -7.50 -8.53 -13.71
C ASP A 94 -9.00 -8.86 -13.62
N ALA A 95 -9.73 -8.63 -14.72
CA ALA A 95 -11.18 -8.82 -14.77
C ALA A 95 -11.60 -10.32 -14.73
N GLU A 96 -10.73 -11.23 -15.17
CA GLU A 96 -11.01 -12.67 -15.14
C GLU A 96 -10.89 -13.20 -13.72
N ARG A 97 -9.88 -12.76 -12.96
CA ARG A 97 -9.69 -13.10 -11.56
C ARG A 97 -10.53 -12.25 -10.60
N GLY A 98 -11.00 -11.10 -11.06
CA GLY A 98 -11.75 -10.14 -10.25
C GLY A 98 -10.91 -9.52 -9.13
N THR A 99 -9.65 -9.18 -9.38
CA THR A 99 -8.73 -8.62 -8.37
C THR A 99 -7.70 -7.70 -8.98
N TYR A 100 -7.21 -6.70 -8.21
CA TYR A 100 -5.95 -6.05 -8.53
C TYR A 100 -4.79 -7.03 -8.34
N THR A 101 -3.75 -6.90 -9.17
CA THR A 101 -2.58 -7.78 -9.16
C THR A 101 -1.34 -7.07 -8.63
N GLN A 102 -0.34 -7.81 -8.19
CA GLN A 102 0.90 -7.29 -7.63
C GLN A 102 1.58 -6.28 -8.57
N TYR A 103 1.75 -6.64 -9.83
CA TYR A 103 2.28 -5.80 -10.89
C TYR A 103 1.54 -6.09 -12.20
N PHE A 104 1.62 -5.20 -13.16
CA PHE A 104 0.94 -5.34 -14.45
C PHE A 104 1.33 -6.63 -15.17
N GLY A 105 0.33 -7.47 -15.45
CA GLY A 105 0.50 -8.79 -16.03
C GLY A 105 0.90 -9.90 -15.05
N SER A 106 0.86 -9.63 -13.73
CA SER A 106 1.01 -10.66 -12.70
C SER A 106 -0.28 -11.44 -12.52
N GLU A 107 -0.14 -12.72 -12.16
CA GLU A 107 -1.26 -13.54 -11.69
C GLU A 107 -1.42 -13.51 -10.16
N GLY A 108 -0.44 -12.99 -9.42
CA GLY A 108 -0.44 -12.94 -7.97
C GLY A 108 -0.96 -11.64 -7.40
N VAL A 109 -1.39 -11.69 -6.15
CA VAL A 109 -1.73 -10.52 -5.32
C VAL A 109 -0.55 -10.14 -4.41
N ASP A 110 -0.66 -8.96 -3.78
CA ASP A 110 0.34 -8.40 -2.88
C ASP A 110 -0.37 -7.70 -1.73
N ALA A 111 0.14 -7.85 -0.51
CA ALA A 111 -0.44 -7.22 0.67
C ALA A 111 -0.46 -5.69 0.59
N SER A 112 0.45 -5.07 -0.16
CA SER A 112 0.48 -3.63 -0.37
C SER A 112 -0.78 -3.08 -1.06
N LEU A 113 -1.56 -3.93 -1.76
CA LEU A 113 -2.85 -3.56 -2.33
C LEU A 113 -3.88 -3.15 -1.27
N LEU A 114 -3.71 -3.58 -0.01
CA LEU A 114 -4.53 -3.12 1.12
C LEU A 114 -4.41 -1.61 1.38
N GLN A 115 -3.38 -0.96 0.86
CA GLN A 115 -3.17 0.48 1.02
C GLN A 115 -3.93 1.34 -0.01
N LEU A 116 -4.55 0.75 -1.02
CA LEU A 116 -5.30 1.49 -2.04
C LEU A 116 -6.40 2.40 -1.44
N PRO A 117 -7.20 1.94 -0.47
CA PRO A 117 -8.20 2.80 0.18
C PRO A 117 -7.59 3.88 1.08
N GLN A 118 -6.46 3.60 1.73
CA GLN A 118 -5.81 4.55 2.64
C GLN A 118 -5.39 5.84 1.93
N VAL A 119 -5.01 5.75 0.66
CA VAL A 119 -4.67 6.92 -0.16
C VAL A 119 -5.86 7.47 -0.96
N GLY A 120 -7.04 6.90 -0.80
CA GLY A 120 -8.28 7.35 -1.44
C GLY A 120 -8.40 6.98 -2.92
N TYR A 121 -7.67 5.95 -3.36
CA TYR A 121 -7.78 5.44 -4.74
C TYR A 121 -9.12 4.74 -4.98
N LEU A 122 -9.54 3.92 -4.03
CA LEU A 122 -10.85 3.26 -3.97
C LEU A 122 -11.51 3.50 -2.61
N ALA A 123 -12.83 3.35 -2.53
CA ALA A 123 -13.50 3.22 -1.24
C ALA A 123 -13.18 1.84 -0.62
N PRO A 124 -13.10 1.73 0.72
CA PRO A 124 -12.83 0.45 1.39
C PRO A 124 -13.86 -0.64 1.08
N ASP A 125 -15.10 -0.24 0.78
CA ASP A 125 -16.25 -1.08 0.45
C ASP A 125 -16.54 -1.15 -1.07
N ASP A 126 -15.67 -0.58 -1.93
CA ASP A 126 -15.76 -0.77 -3.39
C ASP A 126 -15.72 -2.28 -3.70
N PRO A 127 -16.64 -2.82 -4.52
CA PRO A 127 -16.67 -4.25 -4.84
C PRO A 127 -15.34 -4.82 -5.34
N ARG A 128 -14.54 -4.01 -6.05
CA ARG A 128 -13.21 -4.42 -6.53
C ARG A 128 -12.18 -4.49 -5.40
N MET A 129 -12.31 -3.61 -4.40
CA MET A 129 -11.47 -3.69 -3.20
C MET A 129 -11.84 -4.89 -2.36
N VAL A 130 -13.14 -5.13 -2.16
CA VAL A 130 -13.63 -6.31 -1.42
C VAL A 130 -13.12 -7.60 -2.05
N SER A 131 -13.27 -7.76 -3.37
CA SER A 131 -12.79 -8.96 -4.07
C SER A 131 -11.26 -9.08 -4.07
N THR A 132 -10.53 -7.96 -4.06
CA THR A 132 -9.06 -7.97 -3.91
C THR A 132 -8.66 -8.43 -2.50
N VAL A 133 -9.36 -7.98 -1.46
CA VAL A 133 -9.15 -8.46 -0.08
C VAL A 133 -9.41 -9.96 0.04
N GLU A 134 -10.49 -10.47 -0.54
CA GLU A 134 -10.79 -11.91 -0.56
C GLU A 134 -9.69 -12.71 -1.28
N ALA A 135 -9.10 -12.16 -2.34
CA ALA A 135 -7.97 -12.79 -3.01
C ALA A 135 -6.71 -12.78 -2.15
N ILE A 136 -6.42 -11.68 -1.46
CA ILE A 136 -5.31 -11.57 -0.51
C ILE A 136 -5.49 -12.56 0.65
N GLU A 137 -6.67 -12.64 1.26
CA GLU A 137 -6.97 -13.60 2.32
C GLU A 137 -6.72 -15.05 1.85
N ARG A 138 -7.22 -15.39 0.68
CA ARG A 138 -7.08 -16.73 0.11
C ARG A 138 -5.64 -17.12 -0.20
N GLU A 139 -4.83 -16.18 -0.68
CA GLU A 139 -3.50 -16.45 -1.23
C GLU A 139 -2.35 -16.15 -0.26
N LEU A 140 -2.53 -15.19 0.66
CA LEU A 140 -1.47 -14.69 1.54
C LEU A 140 -1.73 -14.90 3.04
N LEU A 141 -2.96 -15.30 3.45
CA LEU A 141 -3.25 -15.53 4.87
C LEU A 141 -2.77 -16.92 5.28
N HIS A 142 -1.69 -16.98 6.05
CA HIS A 142 -1.11 -18.19 6.61
C HIS A 142 -1.17 -18.18 8.13
N ASP A 143 -1.76 -19.22 8.72
CA ASP A 143 -1.94 -19.33 10.18
C ASP A 143 -2.55 -18.05 10.79
N GLY A 144 -3.43 -17.37 10.03
CA GLY A 144 -4.13 -16.16 10.43
C GLY A 144 -3.29 -14.89 10.45
N LEU A 145 -2.12 -14.87 9.82
CA LEU A 145 -1.28 -13.70 9.57
C LEU A 145 -0.94 -13.57 8.09
N LEU A 146 -0.68 -12.36 7.60
CA LEU A 146 -0.42 -12.11 6.19
C LEU A 146 1.07 -12.18 5.84
N LEU A 147 1.36 -12.91 4.76
CA LEU A 147 2.60 -12.76 3.99
C LEU A 147 2.56 -11.44 3.18
N ARG A 148 3.72 -10.91 2.83
CA ARG A 148 3.86 -9.76 1.93
C ARG A 148 3.33 -10.07 0.52
N TYR A 149 3.76 -11.19 -0.02
CA TYR A 149 3.44 -11.79 -1.32
C TYR A 149 3.77 -13.28 -1.28
N ARG A 150 3.47 -14.01 -2.35
CA ARG A 150 3.84 -15.43 -2.45
C ARG A 150 5.34 -15.59 -2.74
N THR A 151 6.09 -16.06 -1.75
CA THR A 151 7.55 -16.27 -1.84
C THR A 151 7.94 -17.52 -2.63
N ASP A 152 7.02 -18.48 -2.78
CA ASP A 152 7.20 -19.71 -3.57
C ASP A 152 7.28 -19.46 -5.09
N THR A 153 6.90 -18.28 -5.55
CA THR A 153 6.99 -17.87 -6.96
C THR A 153 8.41 -17.45 -7.38
N GLY A 154 9.31 -17.24 -6.42
CA GLY A 154 10.67 -16.75 -6.67
C GLY A 154 10.73 -15.33 -7.22
N VAL A 155 9.66 -14.54 -7.04
CA VAL A 155 9.55 -13.15 -7.56
C VAL A 155 10.64 -12.24 -7.01
N ASP A 156 11.11 -12.50 -5.80
CA ASP A 156 12.13 -11.73 -5.08
C ASP A 156 13.55 -12.29 -5.24
N GLY A 157 13.71 -13.46 -5.89
CA GLY A 157 14.97 -14.12 -6.07
C GLY A 157 15.58 -14.71 -4.77
N LEU A 158 14.77 -14.83 -3.71
CA LEU A 158 15.16 -15.42 -2.42
C LEU A 158 14.63 -16.85 -2.29
N PRO A 159 15.19 -17.68 -1.40
CA PRO A 159 14.64 -18.98 -1.04
C PRO A 159 13.24 -18.78 -0.43
N ALA A 160 12.30 -19.69 -0.77
CA ALA A 160 10.97 -19.71 -0.14
C ALA A 160 11.10 -19.97 1.38
N GLY A 161 10.18 -19.39 2.18
CA GLY A 161 10.12 -19.65 3.62
C GLY A 161 10.15 -18.41 4.51
N GLU A 162 9.75 -17.25 4.02
CA GLU A 162 9.54 -16.05 4.84
C GLU A 162 8.39 -16.25 5.82
N HIS A 163 8.50 -15.58 6.97
CA HIS A 163 7.43 -15.51 7.95
C HIS A 163 6.42 -14.41 7.62
N PRO A 164 5.18 -14.46 8.15
CA PRO A 164 4.22 -13.38 8.03
C PRO A 164 4.78 -12.03 8.49
N PHE A 165 4.53 -11.01 7.69
CA PHE A 165 4.99 -9.65 7.95
C PHE A 165 3.90 -8.91 8.74
N LEU A 166 4.21 -8.52 9.99
CA LEU A 166 3.18 -8.00 10.90
C LEU A 166 2.51 -6.72 10.40
N ALA A 167 3.24 -5.82 9.74
CA ALA A 167 2.65 -4.62 9.15
C ALA A 167 1.51 -4.95 8.15
N CYS A 168 1.67 -6.00 7.34
CA CYS A 168 0.61 -6.43 6.40
C CYS A 168 -0.66 -6.87 7.13
N SER A 169 -0.50 -7.54 8.26
CA SER A 169 -1.65 -7.95 9.09
C SER A 169 -2.34 -6.75 9.76
N PHE A 170 -1.59 -5.70 10.14
CA PHE A 170 -2.19 -4.44 10.61
C PHE A 170 -2.93 -3.69 9.48
N TRP A 171 -2.42 -3.70 8.24
CA TRP A 171 -3.15 -3.14 7.09
C TRP A 171 -4.46 -3.89 6.83
N LEU A 172 -4.48 -5.21 7.06
CA LEU A 172 -5.71 -5.99 6.97
C LEU A 172 -6.71 -5.65 8.07
N VAL A 173 -6.25 -5.38 9.31
CA VAL A 173 -7.11 -4.88 10.39
C VAL A 173 -7.78 -3.57 10.00
N GLU A 174 -7.00 -2.62 9.47
CA GLU A 174 -7.53 -1.32 9.02
C GLU A 174 -8.55 -1.49 7.89
N GLN A 175 -8.26 -2.36 6.92
CA GLN A 175 -9.17 -2.66 5.82
C GLN A 175 -10.47 -3.31 6.31
N TYR A 176 -10.40 -4.27 7.24
CA TYR A 176 -11.59 -4.86 7.85
C TYR A 176 -12.44 -3.80 8.55
N ALA A 177 -11.83 -2.98 9.40
CA ALA A 177 -12.53 -1.93 10.12
C ALA A 177 -13.18 -0.92 9.16
N SER A 178 -12.47 -0.48 8.14
CA SER A 178 -12.92 0.52 7.18
C SER A 178 -14.03 0.01 6.25
N SER A 179 -14.07 -1.31 5.97
CA SER A 179 -15.12 -1.96 5.17
C SER A 179 -16.31 -2.47 6.00
N GLY A 180 -16.34 -2.21 7.32
CA GLY A 180 -17.42 -2.62 8.21
C GLY A 180 -17.29 -4.02 8.82
N ARG A 181 -16.21 -4.75 8.56
CA ARG A 181 -15.90 -6.07 9.15
C ARG A 181 -15.27 -5.92 10.55
N MET A 182 -15.98 -5.25 11.46
CA MET A 182 -15.45 -4.85 12.77
C MET A 182 -15.08 -6.03 13.68
N ASP A 183 -15.80 -7.15 13.61
CA ASP A 183 -15.52 -8.32 14.44
C ASP A 183 -14.23 -9.01 13.97
N ASP A 184 -14.02 -9.13 12.64
CA ASP A 184 -12.77 -9.64 12.07
C ASP A 184 -11.59 -8.74 12.44
N ALA A 185 -11.78 -7.42 12.37
CA ALA A 185 -10.77 -6.44 12.74
C ALA A 185 -10.35 -6.60 14.23
N ARG A 186 -11.31 -6.75 15.14
CA ARG A 186 -11.01 -6.95 16.57
C ARG A 186 -10.27 -8.24 16.85
N VAL A 187 -10.73 -9.35 16.26
CA VAL A 187 -10.09 -10.67 16.45
C VAL A 187 -8.63 -10.63 15.98
N LEU A 188 -8.38 -10.05 14.80
CA LEU A 188 -7.01 -9.95 14.28
C LEU A 188 -6.17 -8.98 15.11
N MET A 189 -6.72 -7.82 15.51
CA MET A 189 -6.01 -6.85 16.35
C MET A 189 -5.62 -7.47 17.71
N ASP A 190 -6.55 -8.13 18.40
CA ASP A 190 -6.27 -8.77 19.69
C ASP A 190 -5.15 -9.81 19.56
N ARG A 191 -5.14 -10.56 18.46
CA ARG A 191 -4.08 -11.50 18.16
C ARG A 191 -2.73 -10.81 17.93
N LEU A 192 -2.68 -9.76 17.14
CA LEU A 192 -1.45 -9.00 16.86
C LEU A 192 -0.86 -8.37 18.14
N VAL A 193 -1.72 -7.81 18.98
CA VAL A 193 -1.31 -7.25 20.27
C VAL A 193 -0.76 -8.33 21.20
N SER A 194 -1.25 -9.58 21.11
CA SER A 194 -0.74 -10.68 21.94
C SER A 194 0.70 -11.10 21.62
N PHE A 195 1.25 -10.69 20.47
CA PHE A 195 2.64 -10.96 20.07
C PHE A 195 3.65 -9.95 20.61
N THR A 196 3.19 -8.88 21.27
CA THR A 196 4.10 -7.90 21.87
C THR A 196 4.98 -8.54 22.94
N ASN A 197 6.23 -8.10 23.02
CA ASN A 197 7.11 -8.50 24.11
C ASN A 197 6.72 -7.82 25.44
N ASP A 198 7.48 -8.09 26.50
CA ASP A 198 7.26 -7.58 27.87
C ASP A 198 7.33 -6.04 28.00
N VAL A 199 7.87 -5.34 27.01
CA VAL A 199 7.91 -3.87 26.95
C VAL A 199 6.99 -3.30 25.85
N GLY A 200 6.10 -4.11 25.28
CA GLY A 200 5.10 -3.68 24.31
C GLY A 200 5.62 -3.48 22.87
N LEU A 201 6.77 -4.06 22.52
CA LEU A 201 7.35 -3.94 21.19
C LEU A 201 7.02 -5.14 20.30
N LEU A 202 6.91 -4.90 19.01
CA LEU A 202 6.74 -5.89 17.96
C LEU A 202 7.96 -5.93 17.04
N SER A 203 8.18 -7.09 16.42
CA SER A 203 9.14 -7.28 15.34
C SER A 203 8.53 -7.08 13.97
N GLU A 204 9.35 -7.14 12.95
CA GLU A 204 8.98 -7.08 11.54
C GLU A 204 8.12 -8.28 11.13
N GLU A 205 8.53 -9.48 11.53
CA GLU A 205 7.90 -10.76 11.19
C GLU A 205 7.63 -11.60 12.44
N TYR A 206 6.75 -12.60 12.30
CA TYR A 206 6.44 -13.54 13.36
C TYR A 206 6.49 -14.99 12.87
N ASP A 207 7.35 -15.80 13.51
CA ASP A 207 7.41 -17.25 13.32
C ASP A 207 6.30 -17.92 14.14
N VAL A 208 5.17 -18.20 13.50
CA VAL A 208 3.99 -18.79 14.19
C VAL A 208 4.31 -20.19 14.73
N ALA A 209 5.08 -21.00 13.99
CA ALA A 209 5.42 -22.35 14.38
C ALA A 209 6.40 -22.37 15.57
N GLY A 210 7.34 -21.42 15.60
CA GLY A 210 8.31 -21.26 16.69
C GLY A 210 7.82 -20.39 17.84
N ASP A 211 6.62 -19.78 17.73
CA ASP A 211 6.02 -18.85 18.70
C ASP A 211 7.00 -17.75 19.14
N ARG A 212 7.57 -17.03 18.16
CA ARG A 212 8.60 -16.03 18.42
C ARG A 212 8.61 -14.91 17.40
N GLN A 213 9.02 -13.75 17.85
CA GLN A 213 9.34 -12.59 17.01
C GLN A 213 10.62 -12.85 16.22
N VAL A 214 10.64 -12.45 14.93
CA VAL A 214 11.78 -12.55 14.01
C VAL A 214 11.91 -11.29 13.18
N GLY A 215 13.07 -11.13 12.55
CA GLY A 215 13.38 -9.90 11.79
C GLY A 215 13.80 -8.74 12.68
N ASN A 216 13.62 -7.52 12.20
CA ASN A 216 14.03 -6.30 12.90
C ASN A 216 13.11 -5.97 14.08
N VAL A 217 13.67 -5.48 15.19
CA VAL A 217 12.95 -5.04 16.41
C VAL A 217 13.57 -3.71 16.87
N PRO A 218 12.78 -2.70 17.25
CA PRO A 218 11.32 -2.62 17.10
C PRO A 218 10.89 -2.29 15.69
N GLN A 219 9.71 -2.76 15.31
CA GLN A 219 9.04 -2.32 14.09
C GLN A 219 7.96 -1.29 14.45
N ALA A 220 7.94 -0.17 13.75
CA ALA A 220 6.85 0.80 13.84
C ALA A 220 5.67 0.30 12.98
N LEU A 221 4.57 -0.02 13.61
CA LEU A 221 3.39 -0.64 13.00
C LEU A 221 2.16 0.24 13.24
#